data_808915f9234464bac2d50df5355d2db6
#
_entry.id   808915f9234464bac2d50df5355d2db6
#
_cell.length_a   1.000
_cell.length_b   1.000
_cell.length_c   1.000
_cell.angle_alpha   90.00
_cell.angle_beta   90.00
_cell.angle_gamma   90.00
#
_symmetry.space_group_name_H-M   'P 1'
#
loop_
_entity.id
_entity.type
_entity.pdbx_description
1 polymer ?
#
loop_
_entity_poly.entity_id
_entity_poly.type
_entity_poly.pdbx_seq_one_letter_code
_entity_poly.pdbx_strand_id
1 'polypeptide(L)'
;PTLRVVMEHVTTSDGIHYVRAGGESIAATLTTHHLFINRNHILAGGIRPHYYCLPVAKRETHRLALVAAATSGDPSFFLGTDSAPHLDSAKLAPCGCAGIYTAPNTLACLAQVFENEGTLDRLDGFVARHGAAFYGVPVNDGTVTLVRTAAPQPVPDDRATPEGDLTVFDPLVPIHWAVEG
;
A
#
# COMPACT_ATOMS: atom_id res chain seq x y z
N PRO A 1 23.24 19.49 3.81
CA PRO A 1 21.86 19.97 4.01
C PRO A 1 21.21 19.14 5.13
N THR A 2 20.45 19.81 6.01
CA THR A 2 19.73 19.15 7.10
C THR A 2 18.29 18.78 6.73
N LEU A 3 17.85 19.15 5.53
CA LEU A 3 16.52 18.88 5.02
C LEU A 3 16.38 17.37 4.72
N ARG A 4 15.35 16.75 5.28
CA ARG A 4 14.90 15.41 4.91
C ARG A 4 13.72 15.53 3.94
N VAL A 5 13.72 14.71 2.91
CA VAL A 5 12.71 14.71 1.85
C VAL A 5 12.08 13.33 1.75
N VAL A 6 10.77 13.27 1.78
CA VAL A 6 10.01 12.05 1.49
C VAL A 6 9.31 12.21 0.15
N MET A 7 9.58 11.30 -0.79
CA MET A 7 8.81 11.16 -2.01
C MET A 7 7.61 10.26 -1.70
N GLU A 8 6.45 10.85 -1.52
CA GLU A 8 5.26 10.09 -1.13
C GLU A 8 4.69 9.28 -2.29
N HIS A 9 4.26 8.05 -1.97
CA HIS A 9 3.47 7.15 -2.82
C HIS A 9 4.13 6.92 -4.20
N VAL A 10 5.43 6.59 -4.17
CA VAL A 10 6.18 6.32 -5.40
C VAL A 10 5.54 5.21 -6.22
N THR A 11 5.40 5.43 -7.52
CA THR A 11 4.74 4.52 -8.46
C THR A 11 5.61 4.10 -9.64
N THR A 12 6.88 4.49 -9.68
CA THR A 12 7.78 4.19 -10.81
C THR A 12 9.12 3.61 -10.34
N SER A 13 9.73 2.78 -11.19
CA SER A 13 11.11 2.33 -11.00
C SER A 13 12.10 3.49 -10.95
N ASP A 14 11.85 4.56 -11.71
CA ASP A 14 12.71 5.75 -11.72
C ASP A 14 12.69 6.46 -10.35
N GLY A 15 11.50 6.55 -9.72
CA GLY A 15 11.37 7.06 -8.35
C GLY A 15 12.15 6.22 -7.34
N ILE A 16 12.08 4.88 -7.45
CA ILE A 16 12.86 3.98 -6.60
C ILE A 16 14.37 4.22 -6.77
N HIS A 17 14.83 4.33 -8.01
CA HIS A 17 16.24 4.59 -8.30
C HIS A 17 16.68 5.95 -7.75
N TYR A 18 15.86 6.98 -7.89
CA TYR A 18 16.12 8.31 -7.37
C TYR A 18 16.30 8.30 -5.84
N VAL A 19 15.40 7.65 -5.12
CA VAL A 19 15.47 7.54 -3.66
C VAL A 19 16.74 6.82 -3.23
N ARG A 20 17.07 5.68 -3.84
CA ARG A 20 18.31 4.93 -3.55
C ARG A 20 19.59 5.73 -3.82
N ALA A 21 19.57 6.59 -4.83
CA ALA A 21 20.70 7.46 -5.14
C ALA A 21 20.80 8.69 -4.23
N GLY A 22 19.72 9.03 -3.51
CA GLY A 22 19.60 10.28 -2.74
C GLY A 22 20.25 10.27 -1.36
N GLY A 23 20.75 9.12 -0.90
CA GLY A 23 21.37 8.96 0.42
C GLY A 23 20.38 9.08 1.59
N GLU A 24 20.89 9.15 2.81
CA GLU A 24 20.12 9.03 4.06
C GLU A 24 19.09 10.15 4.29
N SER A 25 19.16 11.26 3.55
CA SER A 25 18.20 12.36 3.69
C SER A 25 16.98 12.25 2.78
N ILE A 26 16.93 11.23 1.91
CA ILE A 26 15.82 11.02 0.98
C ILE A 26 15.20 9.64 1.25
N ALA A 27 13.89 9.61 1.41
CA ALA A 27 13.12 8.39 1.57
C ALA A 27 11.87 8.41 0.70
N ALA A 28 11.16 7.29 0.63
CA ALA A 28 9.88 7.20 -0.06
C ALA A 28 8.86 6.38 0.72
N THR A 29 7.59 6.76 0.57
CA THR A 29 6.48 5.92 0.97
C THR A 29 6.00 5.07 -0.20
N LEU A 30 5.57 3.84 0.11
CA LEU A 30 4.92 2.93 -0.81
C LEU A 30 3.57 2.54 -0.22
N THR A 31 2.53 2.53 -1.06
CA THR A 31 1.17 2.21 -0.61
C THR A 31 0.88 0.72 -0.83
N THR A 32 -0.03 0.17 -0.05
CA THR A 32 -0.48 -1.21 -0.21
C THR A 32 -1.03 -1.46 -1.61
N HIS A 33 -1.94 -0.63 -2.09
CA HIS A 33 -2.59 -0.86 -3.37
C HIS A 33 -1.63 -0.81 -4.56
N HIS A 34 -0.60 0.04 -4.57
CA HIS A 34 0.39 0.07 -5.65
C HIS A 34 1.29 -1.19 -5.70
N LEU A 35 1.35 -1.99 -4.64
CA LEU A 35 2.04 -3.28 -4.66
C LEU A 35 1.20 -4.38 -5.35
N PHE A 36 -0.13 -4.22 -5.40
CA PHE A 36 -1.06 -5.20 -5.99
C PHE A 36 -1.49 -4.86 -7.40
N ILE A 37 -1.80 -3.59 -7.67
CA ILE A 37 -2.40 -3.19 -8.94
C ILE A 37 -1.41 -2.47 -9.87
N ASN A 38 -1.62 -2.67 -11.16
CA ASN A 38 -1.05 -1.87 -12.23
C ASN A 38 -2.18 -1.17 -13.00
N ARG A 39 -1.87 -0.32 -13.97
CA ARG A 39 -2.88 0.46 -14.70
C ARG A 39 -3.90 -0.39 -15.47
N ASN A 40 -3.57 -1.66 -15.81
CA ASN A 40 -4.53 -2.53 -16.49
C ASN A 40 -5.68 -2.91 -15.55
N HIS A 41 -5.47 -2.99 -14.23
CA HIS A 41 -6.54 -3.22 -13.27
C HIS A 41 -7.57 -2.08 -13.27
N ILE A 42 -7.16 -0.87 -13.68
CA ILE A 42 -8.05 0.29 -13.79
C ILE A 42 -8.77 0.31 -15.15
N LEU A 43 -8.10 -0.10 -16.24
CA LEU A 43 -8.51 0.21 -17.61
C LEU A 43 -8.88 -0.99 -18.47
N ALA A 44 -8.38 -2.20 -18.17
CA ALA A 44 -8.60 -3.36 -19.04
C ALA A 44 -9.98 -3.99 -18.79
N GLY A 45 -10.73 -4.18 -19.86
CA GLY A 45 -12.08 -4.75 -19.82
C GLY A 45 -13.15 -3.76 -19.34
N GLY A 46 -12.84 -2.48 -19.27
CA GLY A 46 -13.70 -1.40 -18.80
C GLY A 46 -13.03 -0.62 -17.67
N ILE A 47 -13.50 0.61 -17.47
CA ILE A 47 -12.97 1.47 -16.40
C ILE A 47 -13.48 0.96 -15.04
N ARG A 48 -12.56 0.80 -14.09
CA ARG A 48 -12.84 0.38 -12.72
C ARG A 48 -12.50 1.52 -11.75
N PRO A 49 -13.44 2.41 -11.43
CA PRO A 49 -13.18 3.59 -10.62
C PRO A 49 -12.64 3.31 -9.23
N HIS A 50 -13.03 2.19 -8.59
CA HIS A 50 -12.56 1.80 -7.26
C HIS A 50 -11.04 1.53 -7.20
N TYR A 51 -10.38 1.31 -8.34
CA TYR A 51 -8.90 1.21 -8.43
C TYR A 51 -8.23 2.51 -8.90
N TYR A 52 -9.00 3.58 -9.09
CA TYR A 52 -8.44 4.88 -9.45
C TYR A 52 -7.92 5.61 -8.23
N CYS A 53 -6.63 5.97 -8.26
CA CYS A 53 -5.91 6.69 -7.22
C CYS A 53 -4.88 7.65 -7.83
N LEU A 54 -4.37 8.56 -7.06
CA LEU A 54 -3.24 9.41 -7.39
C LEU A 54 -2.12 9.21 -6.36
N PRO A 55 -0.89 9.00 -6.85
CA PRO A 55 -0.43 8.87 -8.25
C PRO A 55 -1.05 7.66 -8.94
N VAL A 56 -1.39 7.78 -10.22
CA VAL A 56 -1.99 6.66 -10.98
C VAL A 56 -1.04 5.47 -11.04
N ALA A 57 -1.56 4.25 -10.79
CA ALA A 57 -0.80 3.01 -10.94
C ALA A 57 -0.18 2.90 -12.35
N LYS A 58 1.07 2.47 -12.41
CA LYS A 58 1.86 2.41 -13.66
C LYS A 58 1.81 1.00 -14.28
N ARG A 59 2.75 0.71 -15.18
CA ARG A 59 2.89 -0.62 -15.82
C ARG A 59 3.38 -1.66 -14.82
N GLU A 60 3.21 -2.94 -15.17
CA GLU A 60 3.64 -4.07 -14.34
C GLU A 60 5.13 -4.02 -13.97
N THR A 61 6.00 -3.61 -14.87
CA THR A 61 7.44 -3.45 -14.60
C THR A 61 7.71 -2.48 -13.44
N HIS A 62 6.92 -1.42 -13.32
CA HIS A 62 7.01 -0.50 -12.20
C HIS A 62 6.47 -1.13 -10.91
N ARG A 63 5.30 -1.80 -10.96
CA ARG A 63 4.74 -2.51 -9.80
C ARG A 63 5.74 -3.50 -9.20
N LEU A 64 6.38 -4.32 -10.05
CA LEU A 64 7.40 -5.26 -9.61
C LEU A 64 8.61 -4.55 -8.95
N ALA A 65 9.01 -3.39 -9.47
CA ALA A 65 10.07 -2.59 -8.85
C ALA A 65 9.65 -2.05 -7.46
N LEU A 66 8.37 -1.68 -7.29
CA LEU A 66 7.84 -1.26 -5.97
C LEU A 66 7.83 -2.43 -4.99
N VAL A 67 7.36 -3.62 -5.40
CA VAL A 67 7.39 -4.83 -4.57
C VAL A 67 8.82 -5.13 -4.13
N ALA A 68 9.77 -5.17 -5.07
CA ALA A 68 11.18 -5.41 -4.76
C ALA A 68 11.79 -4.34 -3.81
N ALA A 69 11.33 -3.09 -3.88
CA ALA A 69 11.77 -2.04 -2.96
C ALA A 69 11.17 -2.21 -1.56
N ALA A 70 9.85 -2.44 -1.47
CA ALA A 70 9.15 -2.65 -0.20
C ALA A 70 9.75 -3.82 0.60
N THR A 71 10.04 -4.93 -0.08
CA THR A 71 10.50 -6.17 0.55
C THR A 71 12.02 -6.28 0.68
N SER A 72 12.77 -5.26 0.25
CA SER A 72 14.25 -5.28 0.28
C SER A 72 14.85 -5.19 1.68
N GLY A 73 14.14 -4.64 2.65
CA GLY A 73 14.68 -4.25 3.96
C GLY A 73 15.46 -2.93 3.94
N ASP A 74 15.47 -2.21 2.81
CA ASP A 74 16.10 -0.89 2.68
C ASP A 74 15.31 0.15 3.49
N PRO A 75 15.92 0.79 4.51
CA PRO A 75 15.22 1.72 5.39
C PRO A 75 14.75 3.01 4.69
N SER A 76 15.19 3.26 3.47
CA SER A 76 14.70 4.39 2.67
C SER A 76 13.26 4.19 2.18
N PHE A 77 12.70 2.98 2.31
CA PHE A 77 11.32 2.67 1.91
C PHE A 77 10.49 2.23 3.10
N PHE A 78 9.32 2.83 3.27
CA PHE A 78 8.38 2.48 4.32
C PHE A 78 6.93 2.70 3.89
N LEU A 79 6.01 2.17 4.68
CA LEU A 79 4.59 2.28 4.40
C LEU A 79 4.10 3.73 4.48
N GLY A 80 3.42 4.18 3.43
CA GLY A 80 2.51 5.32 3.48
C GLY A 80 1.16 4.82 2.97
N THR A 81 0.17 4.73 3.84
CA THR A 81 -1.07 4.01 3.50
C THR A 81 -1.85 4.64 2.37
N ASP A 82 -1.92 5.97 2.35
CA ASP A 82 -2.82 6.72 1.44
C ASP A 82 -4.21 6.05 1.36
N SER A 83 -4.70 5.56 2.51
CA SER A 83 -6.04 5.00 2.58
C SER A 83 -7.05 6.14 2.52
N ALA A 84 -7.65 6.30 1.34
CA ALA A 84 -8.50 7.45 0.99
C ALA A 84 -9.90 6.97 0.59
N PRO A 85 -10.79 6.70 1.57
CA PRO A 85 -12.15 6.31 1.30
C PRO A 85 -12.94 7.44 0.63
N HIS A 86 -13.69 7.09 -0.39
CA HIS A 86 -14.67 7.97 -1.04
C HIS A 86 -15.97 7.20 -1.20
N LEU A 87 -17.10 7.88 -1.06
CA LEU A 87 -18.41 7.28 -1.30
C LEU A 87 -18.49 6.68 -2.70
N ASP A 88 -19.13 5.55 -2.85
CA ASP A 88 -19.28 4.87 -4.13
C ASP A 88 -19.96 5.77 -5.17
N SER A 89 -20.93 6.59 -4.75
CA SER A 89 -21.54 7.60 -5.62
C SER A 89 -20.53 8.61 -6.18
N ALA A 90 -19.50 8.97 -5.42
CA ALA A 90 -18.43 9.87 -5.87
C ALA A 90 -17.40 9.13 -6.74
N LYS A 91 -17.09 7.88 -6.41
CA LYS A 91 -16.21 7.01 -7.23
C LYS A 91 -16.82 6.74 -8.62
N LEU A 92 -18.14 6.56 -8.69
CA LEU A 92 -18.87 6.24 -9.92
C LEU A 92 -19.29 7.49 -10.71
N ALA A 93 -19.07 8.69 -10.18
CA ALA A 93 -19.33 9.93 -10.89
C ALA A 93 -18.27 10.17 -12.01
N PRO A 94 -18.53 11.06 -12.99
CA PRO A 94 -17.58 11.36 -14.06
C PRO A 94 -16.19 11.83 -13.58
N CYS A 95 -16.11 12.45 -12.41
CA CYS A 95 -14.85 12.85 -11.76
C CYS A 95 -14.04 11.63 -11.27
N GLY A 96 -14.71 10.56 -10.85
CA GLY A 96 -14.11 9.31 -10.43
C GLY A 96 -13.36 9.34 -9.08
N CYS A 97 -13.39 10.40 -8.32
CA CYS A 97 -12.64 10.68 -7.08
C CYS A 97 -11.42 9.76 -6.85
N ALA A 98 -10.22 10.30 -6.94
CA ALA A 98 -9.00 9.53 -6.76
C ALA A 98 -8.80 9.13 -5.29
N GLY A 99 -8.66 7.84 -5.03
CA GLY A 99 -8.43 7.30 -3.69
C GLY A 99 -8.92 5.86 -3.58
N ILE A 100 -8.24 5.06 -2.77
CA ILE A 100 -8.56 3.63 -2.54
C ILE A 100 -8.64 3.40 -1.03
N TYR A 101 -9.70 2.74 -0.57
CA TYR A 101 -9.91 2.44 0.84
C TYR A 101 -9.23 1.12 1.22
N THR A 102 -8.00 1.20 1.74
CA THR A 102 -7.17 0.03 2.08
C THR A 102 -7.07 -0.25 3.58
N ALA A 103 -7.45 0.70 4.46
CA ALA A 103 -7.23 0.57 5.90
C ALA A 103 -7.72 -0.75 6.50
N PRO A 104 -8.89 -1.32 6.12
CA PRO A 104 -9.40 -2.55 6.72
C PRO A 104 -8.53 -3.79 6.50
N ASN A 105 -7.74 -3.86 5.40
CA ASN A 105 -6.98 -5.04 5.04
C ASN A 105 -5.48 -4.78 4.73
N THR A 106 -5.00 -3.58 4.97
CA THR A 106 -3.61 -3.17 4.67
C THR A 106 -2.58 -4.16 5.22
N LEU A 107 -2.63 -4.49 6.51
CA LEU A 107 -1.62 -5.34 7.13
C LEU A 107 -1.66 -6.79 6.62
N ALA A 108 -2.86 -7.33 6.42
CA ALA A 108 -3.04 -8.66 5.86
C ALA A 108 -2.50 -8.74 4.41
N CYS A 109 -2.81 -7.74 3.60
CA CYS A 109 -2.29 -7.60 2.24
C CYS A 109 -0.76 -7.51 2.23
N LEU A 110 -0.17 -6.67 3.07
CA LEU A 110 1.28 -6.53 3.15
C LEU A 110 1.95 -7.82 3.59
N ALA A 111 1.41 -8.52 4.61
CA ALA A 111 1.93 -9.83 5.02
C ALA A 111 1.95 -10.82 3.85
N GLN A 112 0.90 -10.83 3.01
CA GLN A 112 0.85 -11.68 1.82
C GLN A 112 1.93 -11.31 0.80
N VAL A 113 2.17 -10.02 0.54
CA VAL A 113 3.25 -9.59 -0.37
C VAL A 113 4.61 -10.04 0.16
N PHE A 114 4.90 -9.82 1.43
CA PHE A 114 6.18 -10.18 2.03
C PHE A 114 6.37 -11.70 2.15
N GLU A 115 5.30 -12.47 2.39
CA GLU A 115 5.35 -13.94 2.32
C GLU A 115 5.69 -14.43 0.92
N ASN A 116 5.03 -13.89 -0.11
CA ASN A 116 5.27 -14.27 -1.50
C ASN A 116 6.72 -14.03 -1.95
N GLU A 117 7.34 -12.99 -1.42
CA GLU A 117 8.75 -12.65 -1.69
C GLU A 117 9.74 -13.36 -0.71
N GLY A 118 9.24 -14.13 0.26
CA GLY A 118 10.08 -14.84 1.24
C GLY A 118 10.79 -13.93 2.25
N THR A 119 10.19 -12.77 2.57
CA THR A 119 10.83 -11.70 3.37
C THR A 119 9.95 -11.21 4.53
N LEU A 120 9.11 -12.09 5.09
CA LEU A 120 8.22 -11.73 6.22
C LEU A 120 8.96 -11.09 7.40
N ASP A 121 10.18 -11.49 7.66
CA ASP A 121 11.07 -10.93 8.68
C ASP A 121 11.35 -9.44 8.50
N ARG A 122 11.13 -8.89 7.31
CA ARG A 122 11.34 -7.47 6.99
C ARG A 122 10.06 -6.62 7.09
N LEU A 123 8.91 -7.25 7.27
CA LEU A 123 7.61 -6.55 7.32
C LEU A 123 7.56 -5.51 8.43
N ASP A 124 7.99 -5.84 9.65
CA ASP A 124 8.00 -4.92 10.79
C ASP A 124 8.87 -3.67 10.49
N GLY A 125 10.02 -3.85 9.85
CA GLY A 125 10.84 -2.73 9.36
C GLY A 125 10.04 -1.78 8.48
N PHE A 126 9.38 -2.33 7.46
CA PHE A 126 8.64 -1.56 6.47
C PHE A 126 7.40 -0.83 7.06
N VAL A 127 6.64 -1.48 7.93
CA VAL A 127 5.37 -0.92 8.43
C VAL A 127 5.50 -0.05 9.69
N ALA A 128 6.57 -0.25 10.51
CA ALA A 128 6.65 0.39 11.82
C ALA A 128 7.97 1.12 12.07
N ARG A 129 9.13 0.56 11.67
CA ARG A 129 10.43 1.06 12.14
C ARG A 129 11.08 2.06 11.21
N HIS A 130 11.10 1.81 9.90
CA HIS A 130 11.83 2.66 8.96
C HIS A 130 11.29 4.08 8.93
N GLY A 131 9.96 4.25 8.85
CA GLY A 131 9.34 5.57 8.91
C GLY A 131 9.60 6.29 10.23
N ALA A 132 9.45 5.60 11.35
CA ALA A 132 9.73 6.17 12.67
C ALA A 132 11.19 6.66 12.78
N ALA A 133 12.15 5.83 12.34
CA ALA A 133 13.57 6.19 12.32
C ALA A 133 13.85 7.38 11.40
N PHE A 134 13.25 7.39 10.19
CA PHE A 134 13.44 8.50 9.26
C PHE A 134 12.89 9.82 9.82
N TYR A 135 11.71 9.81 10.43
CA TYR A 135 11.13 11.01 11.03
C TYR A 135 11.72 11.36 12.40
N GLY A 136 12.52 10.48 13.01
CA GLY A 136 13.10 10.70 14.33
C GLY A 136 12.08 10.66 15.45
N VAL A 137 11.04 9.86 15.31
CA VAL A 137 10.01 9.64 16.33
C VAL A 137 10.13 8.23 16.94
N PRO A 138 9.67 8.03 18.20
CA PRO A 138 9.70 6.70 18.80
C PRO A 138 8.79 5.73 18.04
N VAL A 139 9.17 4.45 17.99
CA VAL A 139 8.30 3.37 17.54
C VAL A 139 7.20 3.16 18.58
N ASN A 140 5.99 2.83 18.13
CA ASN A 140 4.88 2.51 19.04
C ASN A 140 5.20 1.32 19.95
N ASP A 141 4.76 1.37 21.20
CA ASP A 141 4.97 0.28 22.17
C ASP A 141 4.01 -0.90 21.95
N GLY A 142 2.87 -0.66 21.30
CA GLY A 142 1.87 -1.69 21.01
C GLY A 142 2.31 -2.61 19.85
N THR A 143 1.79 -3.85 19.88
CA THR A 143 2.01 -4.84 18.83
C THR A 143 0.69 -5.27 18.21
N VAL A 144 0.73 -5.65 16.94
CA VAL A 144 -0.37 -6.28 16.22
C VAL A 144 0.08 -7.67 15.82
N THR A 145 -0.71 -8.68 16.15
CA THR A 145 -0.44 -10.07 15.74
C THR A 145 -1.10 -10.34 14.40
N LEU A 146 -0.32 -10.86 13.47
CA LEU A 146 -0.81 -11.35 12.19
C LEU A 146 -0.76 -12.87 12.21
N VAL A 147 -1.87 -13.51 11.86
CA VAL A 147 -1.98 -14.97 11.81
C VAL A 147 -2.18 -15.44 10.37
N ARG A 148 -1.45 -16.49 9.99
CA ARG A 148 -1.63 -17.13 8.68
C ARG A 148 -2.81 -18.09 8.74
N THR A 149 -3.73 -17.97 7.81
CA THR A 149 -4.96 -18.77 7.75
C THR A 149 -4.88 -19.85 6.67
N ALA A 150 -5.53 -20.99 6.91
CA ALA A 150 -5.56 -22.11 5.98
C ALA A 150 -6.37 -21.79 4.71
N ALA A 151 -7.49 -21.07 4.85
CA ALA A 151 -8.31 -20.60 3.74
C ALA A 151 -8.06 -19.10 3.51
N PRO A 152 -8.22 -18.61 2.26
CA PRO A 152 -8.17 -17.18 2.01
C PRO A 152 -9.21 -16.42 2.84
N GLN A 153 -8.84 -15.26 3.33
CA GLN A 153 -9.76 -14.33 3.98
C GLN A 153 -10.64 -13.65 2.92
N PRO A 154 -11.91 -13.47 3.18
CA PRO A 154 -12.74 -12.64 2.31
C PRO A 154 -12.24 -11.20 2.33
N VAL A 155 -12.44 -10.47 1.24
CA VAL A 155 -12.32 -9.01 1.29
C VAL A 155 -13.32 -8.52 2.34
N PRO A 156 -12.90 -7.64 3.27
CA PRO A 156 -13.83 -7.10 4.25
C PRO A 156 -15.06 -6.48 3.57
N ASP A 157 -16.22 -6.67 4.16
CA ASP A 157 -17.46 -6.10 3.65
C ASP A 157 -17.35 -4.58 3.50
N ASP A 158 -18.03 -4.06 2.50
CA ASP A 158 -18.12 -2.63 2.28
C ASP A 158 -18.71 -1.93 3.51
N ARG A 159 -18.27 -0.72 3.74
CA ARG A 159 -18.66 0.05 4.92
C ARG A 159 -19.83 0.94 4.58
N ALA A 160 -21.00 0.63 5.12
CA ALA A 160 -22.15 1.52 5.08
C ALA A 160 -21.95 2.70 6.05
N THR A 161 -22.19 3.91 5.55
CA THR A 161 -22.21 5.14 6.35
C THR A 161 -23.58 5.83 6.17
N PRO A 162 -23.94 6.81 7.02
CA PRO A 162 -25.17 7.59 6.81
C PRO A 162 -25.21 8.29 5.45
N GLU A 163 -24.05 8.60 4.86
CA GLU A 163 -23.91 9.31 3.60
C GLU A 163 -23.87 8.37 2.38
N GLY A 164 -23.66 7.06 2.59
CA GLY A 164 -23.56 6.06 1.51
C GLY A 164 -22.50 5.00 1.79
N ASP A 165 -22.28 4.14 0.83
CA ASP A 165 -21.35 3.01 0.94
C ASP A 165 -19.93 3.38 0.54
N LEU A 166 -18.95 2.69 1.16
CA LEU A 166 -17.52 2.77 0.90
C LEU A 166 -17.01 1.39 0.51
N THR A 167 -16.57 1.22 -0.74
CA THR A 167 -15.99 -0.04 -1.21
C THR A 167 -14.57 -0.22 -0.65
N VAL A 168 -14.33 -1.35 0.01
CA VAL A 168 -13.01 -1.74 0.52
C VAL A 168 -12.15 -2.29 -0.64
N PHE A 169 -10.85 -2.04 -0.59
CA PHE A 169 -9.89 -2.50 -1.58
C PHE A 169 -9.89 -4.03 -1.72
N ASP A 170 -10.16 -4.51 -2.93
CA ASP A 170 -9.97 -5.90 -3.31
C ASP A 170 -8.57 -6.06 -3.97
N PRO A 171 -7.65 -6.82 -3.37
CA PRO A 171 -6.31 -7.04 -3.94
C PRO A 171 -6.32 -7.96 -5.18
N LEU A 172 -7.46 -8.54 -5.57
CA LEU A 172 -7.66 -9.46 -6.70
C LEU A 172 -6.82 -10.76 -6.63
N VAL A 173 -6.28 -11.05 -5.46
CA VAL A 173 -5.53 -12.28 -5.17
C VAL A 173 -5.95 -12.81 -3.79
N PRO A 174 -5.85 -14.13 -3.56
CA PRO A 174 -6.12 -14.69 -2.24
C PRO A 174 -5.18 -14.12 -1.18
N ILE A 175 -5.73 -13.68 -0.05
CA ILE A 175 -4.99 -13.21 1.12
C ILE A 175 -5.14 -14.25 2.24
N HIS A 176 -4.05 -14.86 2.65
CA HIS A 176 -4.02 -15.91 3.69
C HIS A 176 -3.57 -15.38 5.06
N TRP A 177 -3.71 -14.09 5.29
CA TRP A 177 -3.34 -13.43 6.54
C TRP A 177 -4.52 -12.68 7.14
N ALA A 178 -4.58 -12.66 8.46
CA ALA A 178 -5.57 -11.89 9.22
C ALA A 178 -4.89 -11.19 10.40
N VAL A 179 -5.48 -10.08 10.84
CA VAL A 179 -5.14 -9.46 12.12
C VAL A 179 -5.88 -10.24 13.20
N GLU A 180 -5.15 -10.70 14.22
CA GLU A 180 -5.76 -11.31 15.41
C GLU A 180 -6.48 -10.22 16.21
N GLY A 181 -7.78 -10.44 16.46
CA GLY A 181 -8.66 -9.50 17.17
C GLY A 181 -8.61 -9.66 18.68
#